data_658d5216bb610978531332d8bee77e51
#
_entry.id   658d5216bb610978531332d8bee77e51
#
_cell.length_a   1.000
_cell.length_b   1.000
_cell.length_c   1.000
_cell.angle_alpha   90.00
_cell.angle_beta   90.00
_cell.angle_gamma   90.00
#
_symmetry.space_group_name_H-M   'P 1'
#
loop_
_entity.id
_entity.type
_entity.pdbx_description
1 polymer ?
#
loop_
_entity_poly.entity_id
_entity_poly.type
_entity_poly.pdbx_seq_one_letter_code
_entity_poly.pdbx_strand_id
1 'polypeptide(L)'
;WRLSRQDTSAVAGGLPEAMGGPEGWETWSPSSMWAGGYIRSIDYVGSPTRERGRGQAWIRTHLTTVADEEVSPVADYIGLVDTANGMNTLVDPTAWMFPNIDVSVHLYREPVGGPGRWVGFDTGVTFGDEGVGLTSTTLHDEHGPVGRCEQILTVRRMP
;
A
#
# COMPACT_ATOMS: atom_id res chain seq x y z
N TRP A 1 -14.14 12.45 -0.92
CA TRP A 1 -15.41 13.15 -1.05
C TRP A 1 -16.49 12.22 -1.61
N ARG A 2 -17.67 12.27 -1.03
CA ARG A 2 -18.82 11.54 -1.50
C ARG A 2 -20.07 12.39 -1.26
N LEU A 3 -20.65 12.87 -2.34
CA LEU A 3 -21.81 13.77 -2.29
C LEU A 3 -23.11 13.03 -2.09
N SER A 4 -23.26 11.87 -2.75
CA SER A 4 -24.45 11.01 -2.62
C SER A 4 -24.14 9.59 -3.08
N ARG A 5 -24.92 8.62 -2.61
CA ARG A 5 -24.93 7.28 -3.20
C ARG A 5 -25.89 7.29 -4.38
N GLN A 6 -25.41 6.87 -5.53
CA GLN A 6 -26.21 6.63 -6.72
C GLN A 6 -25.87 5.24 -7.27
N ASP A 7 -26.84 4.57 -7.81
CA ASP A 7 -26.61 3.35 -8.57
C ASP A 7 -26.02 3.71 -9.93
N THR A 8 -24.76 3.39 -10.14
CA THR A 8 -24.03 3.61 -11.38
C THR A 8 -23.61 2.29 -12.03
N SER A 9 -24.23 1.18 -11.67
CA SER A 9 -23.90 -0.16 -12.18
C SER A 9 -23.94 -0.26 -13.71
N ALA A 10 -24.85 0.48 -14.34
CA ALA A 10 -24.99 0.50 -15.80
C ALA A 10 -23.79 1.13 -16.55
N VAL A 11 -22.93 1.89 -15.85
CA VAL A 11 -21.74 2.56 -16.43
C VAL A 11 -20.45 2.16 -15.70
N ALA A 12 -20.53 1.22 -14.80
CA ALA A 12 -19.35 0.70 -14.07
C ALA A 12 -18.39 0.00 -15.03
N GLY A 13 -17.08 0.33 -14.96
CA GLY A 13 -16.08 -0.28 -15.82
C GLY A 13 -14.73 0.42 -15.70
N GLY A 14 -13.75 -0.05 -16.51
CA GLY A 14 -12.41 0.55 -16.54
C GLY A 14 -11.55 0.26 -15.31
N LEU A 15 -11.94 -0.74 -14.50
CA LEU A 15 -11.16 -1.13 -13.32
C LEU A 15 -9.84 -1.77 -13.75
N PRO A 16 -8.75 -1.54 -12.99
CA PRO A 16 -7.52 -2.30 -13.14
C PRO A 16 -7.75 -3.80 -12.99
N GLU A 17 -6.84 -4.59 -13.52
CA GLU A 17 -6.83 -6.04 -13.29
C GLU A 17 -6.64 -6.35 -11.79
N ALA A 18 -7.36 -7.35 -11.30
CA ALA A 18 -7.22 -7.78 -9.92
C ALA A 18 -5.87 -8.49 -9.72
N MET A 19 -5.20 -8.20 -8.61
CA MET A 19 -4.01 -8.94 -8.18
C MET A 19 -4.40 -10.38 -7.81
N GLY A 20 -3.43 -11.30 -7.93
CA GLY A 20 -3.53 -12.61 -7.26
C GLY A 20 -3.67 -12.45 -5.74
N GLY A 21 -4.34 -13.40 -5.08
CA GLY A 21 -4.46 -13.43 -3.62
C GLY A 21 -3.11 -13.66 -2.95
N PRO A 22 -3.01 -13.47 -1.62
CA PRO A 22 -1.77 -13.62 -0.86
C PRO A 22 -1.31 -15.08 -0.73
N GLU A 23 -2.17 -16.05 -1.07
CA GLU A 23 -1.91 -17.48 -0.89
C GLU A 23 -0.75 -17.96 -1.77
N GLY A 24 0.23 -18.58 -1.16
CA GLY A 24 1.40 -19.11 -1.86
C GLY A 24 2.46 -18.09 -2.22
N TRP A 25 2.27 -16.81 -1.83
CA TRP A 25 3.29 -15.79 -2.00
C TRP A 25 4.34 -15.87 -0.88
N GLU A 26 5.54 -15.36 -1.16
CA GLU A 26 6.66 -15.43 -0.23
C GLU A 26 6.43 -14.51 0.98
N THR A 27 6.47 -15.11 2.17
CA THR A 27 6.45 -14.35 3.42
C THR A 27 7.82 -13.71 3.65
N TRP A 28 7.82 -12.42 3.97
CA TRP A 28 9.02 -11.66 4.28
C TRP A 28 8.79 -10.72 5.45
N SER A 29 9.82 -10.45 6.24
CA SER A 29 9.76 -9.47 7.33
C SER A 29 10.62 -8.27 7.02
N PRO A 30 10.04 -7.07 6.84
CA PRO A 30 10.80 -5.84 6.63
C PRO A 30 11.57 -5.36 7.87
N SER A 31 11.41 -6.00 9.03
CA SER A 31 12.05 -5.63 10.29
C SER A 31 13.59 -5.69 10.27
N SER A 32 14.18 -6.41 9.31
CA SER A 32 15.63 -6.42 9.10
C SER A 32 16.15 -5.11 8.47
N MET A 33 15.30 -4.38 7.75
CA MET A 33 15.64 -3.10 7.10
C MET A 33 15.09 -1.90 7.87
N TRP A 34 13.90 -2.01 8.41
CA TRP A 34 13.24 -0.94 9.16
C TRP A 34 12.86 -1.43 10.55
N ALA A 35 13.51 -0.88 11.56
CA ALA A 35 13.18 -1.17 12.95
C ALA A 35 11.97 -0.32 13.39
N GLY A 36 11.03 -0.92 14.11
CA GLY A 36 9.90 -0.18 14.69
C GLY A 36 8.74 -1.09 15.09
N GLY A 37 7.89 -0.57 15.98
CA GLY A 37 6.69 -1.28 16.45
C GLY A 37 5.70 -1.53 15.32
N TYR A 38 5.47 -0.51 14.50
CA TYR A 38 4.58 -0.58 13.34
C TYR A 38 5.00 -1.70 12.37
N ILE A 39 6.27 -1.74 11.98
CA ILE A 39 6.78 -2.76 11.04
C ILE A 39 6.65 -4.17 11.62
N ARG A 40 6.86 -4.34 12.93
CA ARG A 40 6.69 -5.64 13.61
C ARG A 40 5.24 -6.08 13.76
N SER A 41 4.29 -5.16 13.63
CA SER A 41 2.85 -5.46 13.73
C SER A 41 2.21 -5.87 12.40
N ILE A 42 2.99 -5.89 11.32
CA ILE A 42 2.53 -6.16 9.97
C ILE A 42 2.98 -7.54 9.52
N ASP A 43 2.05 -8.36 9.05
CA ASP A 43 2.32 -9.52 8.21
C ASP A 43 2.49 -9.04 6.77
N TYR A 44 3.51 -9.54 6.09
CA TYR A 44 3.83 -9.19 4.73
C TYR A 44 4.03 -10.42 3.86
N VAL A 45 3.44 -10.41 2.65
CA VAL A 45 3.75 -11.35 1.57
C VAL A 45 3.96 -10.61 0.26
N GLY A 46 5.00 -10.99 -0.48
CA GLY A 46 5.35 -10.38 -1.76
C GLY A 46 5.21 -11.34 -2.93
N SER A 47 4.82 -10.81 -4.08
CA SER A 47 4.75 -11.59 -5.32
C SER A 47 6.13 -12.17 -5.68
N PRO A 48 6.19 -13.42 -6.16
CA PRO A 48 7.44 -14.01 -6.66
C PRO A 48 7.98 -13.30 -7.92
N THR A 49 7.14 -12.52 -8.61
CA THR A 49 7.51 -11.79 -9.85
C THR A 49 7.92 -10.34 -9.59
N ARG A 50 8.09 -9.95 -8.33
CA ARG A 50 8.50 -8.58 -7.99
C ARG A 50 9.91 -8.28 -8.49
N GLU A 51 10.08 -7.06 -8.99
CA GLU A 51 11.35 -6.50 -9.45
C GLU A 51 11.66 -5.21 -8.66
N ARG A 52 12.89 -4.70 -8.80
CA ARG A 52 13.25 -3.41 -8.20
C ARG A 52 12.35 -2.30 -8.72
N GLY A 53 11.68 -1.60 -7.81
CA GLY A 53 10.78 -0.49 -8.12
C GLY A 53 9.43 -0.91 -8.74
N ARG A 54 9.15 -2.21 -8.90
CA ARG A 54 7.86 -2.69 -9.38
C ARG A 54 7.50 -4.04 -8.79
N GLY A 55 6.27 -4.18 -8.30
CA GLY A 55 5.79 -5.47 -7.82
C GLY A 55 4.52 -5.37 -6.99
N GLN A 56 4.03 -6.53 -6.64
CA GLN A 56 2.80 -6.69 -5.88
C GLN A 56 3.10 -7.24 -4.49
N ALA A 57 2.37 -6.74 -3.50
CA ALA A 57 2.48 -7.17 -2.12
C ALA A 57 1.11 -7.11 -1.43
N TRP A 58 0.95 -7.95 -0.41
CA TRP A 58 -0.16 -7.89 0.53
C TRP A 58 0.37 -7.69 1.93
N ILE A 59 -0.27 -6.82 2.68
CA ILE A 59 0.01 -6.63 4.10
C ILE A 59 -1.27 -6.70 4.92
N ARG A 60 -1.13 -7.03 6.18
CA ARG A 60 -2.20 -6.94 7.18
C ARG A 60 -1.63 -6.71 8.57
N THR A 61 -2.46 -6.22 9.45
CA THR A 61 -2.19 -6.21 10.89
C THR A 61 -3.36 -6.85 11.63
N HIS A 62 -3.07 -7.49 12.76
CA HIS A 62 -4.09 -8.01 13.67
C HIS A 62 -4.43 -7.03 14.80
N LEU A 63 -3.77 -5.87 14.81
CA LEU A 63 -4.03 -4.82 15.78
C LEU A 63 -5.20 -3.94 15.31
N THR A 64 -5.96 -3.43 16.27
CA THR A 64 -6.94 -2.37 16.03
C THR A 64 -6.22 -1.02 15.90
N THR A 65 -6.69 -0.15 15.02
CA THR A 65 -6.09 1.18 14.80
C THR A 65 -6.16 2.05 16.06
N VAL A 66 -7.26 1.95 16.80
CA VAL A 66 -7.45 2.63 18.10
C VAL A 66 -7.89 1.60 19.14
N ALA A 67 -7.20 1.58 20.29
CA ALA A 67 -7.55 0.65 21.36
C ALA A 67 -8.93 1.02 21.95
N ASP A 68 -9.73 -0.02 22.21
CA ASP A 68 -11.06 0.10 22.83
C ASP A 68 -12.09 0.95 22.07
N GLU A 69 -11.85 1.20 20.77
CA GLU A 69 -12.80 1.91 19.89
C GLU A 69 -13.18 1.08 18.67
N GLU A 70 -14.42 1.23 18.22
CA GLU A 70 -14.84 0.71 16.92
C GLU A 70 -14.36 1.66 15.82
N VAL A 71 -13.50 1.16 14.95
CA VAL A 71 -12.94 1.91 13.82
C VAL A 71 -13.64 1.51 12.54
N SER A 72 -13.90 2.49 11.65
CA SER A 72 -14.54 2.18 10.37
C SER A 72 -13.60 1.35 9.47
N PRO A 73 -14.13 0.45 8.62
CA PRO A 73 -13.32 -0.32 7.68
C PRO A 73 -12.41 0.52 6.79
N VAL A 74 -12.87 1.71 6.40
CA VAL A 74 -12.08 2.67 5.62
C VAL A 74 -10.89 3.19 6.42
N ALA A 75 -11.06 3.54 7.70
CA ALA A 75 -9.97 4.06 8.52
C ALA A 75 -8.92 2.99 8.80
N ASP A 76 -9.32 1.75 9.12
CA ASP A 76 -8.40 0.63 9.29
C ASP A 76 -7.62 0.33 8.00
N TYR A 77 -8.29 0.35 6.84
CA TYR A 77 -7.66 0.17 5.55
C TYR A 77 -6.61 1.26 5.27
N ILE A 78 -6.99 2.55 5.43
CA ILE A 78 -6.11 3.70 5.18
C ILE A 78 -4.91 3.71 6.14
N GLY A 79 -5.06 3.22 7.37
CA GLY A 79 -3.98 3.09 8.36
C GLY A 79 -2.77 2.26 7.86
N LEU A 80 -2.96 1.40 6.85
CA LEU A 80 -1.89 0.62 6.23
C LEU A 80 -1.36 1.21 4.92
N VAL A 81 -2.09 2.14 4.29
CA VAL A 81 -1.78 2.62 2.92
C VAL A 81 -0.48 3.40 2.83
N ASP A 82 -0.09 4.13 3.88
CA ASP A 82 1.17 4.88 3.90
C ASP A 82 2.42 3.98 3.76
N THR A 83 2.27 2.68 3.98
CA THR A 83 3.36 1.69 3.80
C THR A 83 3.75 1.49 2.33
N ALA A 84 2.98 1.98 1.37
CA ALA A 84 3.13 1.71 -0.07
C ALA A 84 4.54 2.02 -0.60
N ASN A 85 5.19 3.12 -0.14
CA ASN A 85 6.54 3.48 -0.58
C ASN A 85 7.64 2.48 -0.14
N GLY A 86 7.36 1.64 0.85
CA GLY A 86 8.27 0.60 1.34
C GLY A 86 8.05 -0.78 0.71
N MET A 87 6.96 -0.98 -0.05
CA MET A 87 6.60 -2.31 -0.56
C MET A 87 7.52 -2.81 -1.67
N ASN A 88 7.97 -1.90 -2.55
CA ASN A 88 8.88 -2.22 -3.64
C ASN A 88 9.92 -1.12 -3.78
N THR A 89 11.12 -1.35 -3.28
CA THR A 89 12.19 -0.35 -3.33
C THR A 89 12.92 -0.38 -4.66
N LEU A 90 13.15 0.79 -5.26
CA LEU A 90 13.93 0.92 -6.49
C LEU A 90 15.44 0.86 -6.21
N VAL A 91 15.86 1.29 -5.02
CA VAL A 91 17.27 1.37 -4.58
C VAL A 91 17.46 0.60 -3.26
N ASP A 92 18.70 0.38 -2.89
CA ASP A 92 19.05 -0.20 -1.60
C ASP A 92 18.69 0.79 -0.47
N PRO A 93 17.75 0.45 0.43
CA PRO A 93 17.33 1.32 1.52
C PRO A 93 18.39 1.53 2.61
N THR A 94 19.50 0.77 2.58
CA THR A 94 20.65 1.00 3.47
C THR A 94 21.59 2.07 2.93
N ALA A 95 21.53 2.39 1.64
CA ALA A 95 22.35 3.40 0.97
C ALA A 95 21.58 4.69 0.65
N TRP A 96 20.27 4.61 0.54
CA TRP A 96 19.41 5.71 0.15
C TRP A 96 18.17 5.80 1.03
N MET A 97 17.77 7.02 1.35
CA MET A 97 16.49 7.31 1.97
C MET A 97 15.54 7.95 0.95
N PHE A 98 14.27 7.55 1.03
CA PHE A 98 13.21 7.99 0.12
C PHE A 98 11.88 8.15 0.87
N PRO A 99 11.84 8.92 1.98
CA PRO A 99 10.60 9.16 2.69
C PRO A 99 9.61 9.93 1.81
N ASN A 100 8.33 9.57 1.93
CA ASN A 100 7.27 10.35 1.33
C ASN A 100 7.03 11.64 2.12
N ILE A 101 6.55 12.67 1.42
CA ILE A 101 6.19 13.97 1.99
C ILE A 101 4.68 14.22 1.91
N ASP A 102 3.97 13.42 1.16
CA ASP A 102 2.51 13.40 1.11
C ASP A 102 1.99 11.99 0.81
N VAL A 103 0.70 11.81 1.01
CA VAL A 103 -0.08 10.64 0.58
C VAL A 103 -1.41 11.10 0.02
N SER A 104 -1.67 10.81 -1.24
CA SER A 104 -2.96 11.06 -1.89
C SER A 104 -3.65 9.74 -2.19
N VAL A 105 -4.86 9.54 -1.65
CA VAL A 105 -5.64 8.31 -1.82
C VAL A 105 -6.97 8.62 -2.48
N HIS A 106 -7.26 7.90 -3.56
CA HIS A 106 -8.50 8.02 -4.33
C HIS A 106 -9.18 6.66 -4.39
N LEU A 107 -10.34 6.53 -3.76
CA LEU A 107 -11.13 5.30 -3.73
C LEU A 107 -12.37 5.45 -4.63
N TYR A 108 -12.65 4.46 -5.45
CA TYR A 108 -13.87 4.38 -6.26
C TYR A 108 -14.91 3.42 -5.67
N ARG A 109 -14.54 2.66 -4.66
CA ARG A 109 -15.46 1.91 -3.79
C ARG A 109 -14.94 1.88 -2.36
N GLU A 110 -15.80 1.54 -1.44
CA GLU A 110 -15.46 1.33 -0.04
C GLU A 110 -14.61 0.05 0.11
N PRO A 111 -13.42 0.10 0.71
CA PRO A 111 -12.60 -1.09 0.93
C PRO A 111 -13.14 -1.94 2.06
N VAL A 112 -12.83 -3.22 2.04
CA VAL A 112 -12.95 -4.09 3.20
C VAL A 112 -11.71 -3.91 4.06
N GLY A 113 -11.88 -3.35 5.25
CA GLY A 113 -10.82 -3.13 6.24
C GLY A 113 -11.12 -3.84 7.55
N GLY A 114 -10.19 -3.78 8.47
CA GLY A 114 -10.30 -4.34 9.81
C GLY A 114 -9.11 -5.25 10.19
N PRO A 115 -9.00 -5.61 11.46
CA PRO A 115 -7.94 -6.49 11.94
C PRO A 115 -7.91 -7.83 11.19
N GLY A 116 -6.73 -8.21 10.71
CA GLY A 116 -6.51 -9.45 9.94
C GLY A 116 -6.92 -9.38 8.46
N ARG A 117 -7.54 -8.27 7.99
CA ARG A 117 -7.88 -8.09 6.58
C ARG A 117 -6.65 -7.66 5.77
N TRP A 118 -6.56 -8.18 4.56
CA TRP A 118 -5.46 -7.89 3.66
C TRP A 118 -5.66 -6.58 2.90
N VAL A 119 -4.58 -5.79 2.81
CA VAL A 119 -4.45 -4.62 1.95
C VAL A 119 -3.42 -4.95 0.88
N GLY A 120 -3.81 -4.83 -0.38
CA GLY A 120 -2.97 -5.17 -1.53
C GLY A 120 -2.42 -3.93 -2.22
N PHE A 121 -1.17 -4.04 -2.65
CA PHE A 121 -0.40 -2.98 -3.31
C PHE A 121 0.16 -3.50 -4.64
N ASP A 122 -0.26 -2.93 -5.76
CA ASP A 122 0.42 -3.08 -7.04
C ASP A 122 1.16 -1.76 -7.30
N THR A 123 2.46 -1.78 -7.02
CA THR A 123 3.27 -0.57 -6.85
C THR A 123 4.32 -0.43 -7.93
N GLY A 124 4.42 0.77 -8.50
CA GLY A 124 5.54 1.23 -9.31
C GLY A 124 6.24 2.42 -8.66
N VAL A 125 7.57 2.45 -8.70
CA VAL A 125 8.40 3.52 -8.14
C VAL A 125 9.23 4.16 -9.26
N THR A 126 9.23 5.49 -9.30
CA THR A 126 10.03 6.28 -10.24
C THR A 126 10.84 7.31 -9.47
N PHE A 127 12.15 7.41 -9.74
CA PHE A 127 12.99 8.48 -9.24
C PHE A 127 13.47 9.36 -10.39
N GLY A 128 13.34 10.69 -10.21
CA GLY A 128 13.99 11.68 -11.04
C GLY A 128 15.45 11.86 -10.62
N ASP A 129 16.18 12.66 -11.37
CA ASP A 129 17.61 12.95 -11.17
C ASP A 129 17.87 14.11 -10.22
N GLU A 130 16.84 14.84 -9.81
CA GLU A 130 16.91 16.01 -8.93
C GLU A 130 16.44 15.73 -7.48
N GLY A 131 16.45 14.47 -7.03
CA GLY A 131 16.12 14.10 -5.65
C GLY A 131 14.62 14.04 -5.35
N VAL A 132 13.78 13.93 -6.36
CA VAL A 132 12.34 13.75 -6.25
C VAL A 132 11.96 12.38 -6.81
N GLY A 133 11.02 11.70 -6.17
CA GLY A 133 10.47 10.43 -6.63
C GLY A 133 8.97 10.35 -6.48
N LEU A 134 8.40 9.34 -7.07
CA LEU A 134 6.97 9.04 -7.00
C LEU A 134 6.79 7.53 -6.77
N THR A 135 5.94 7.20 -5.82
CA THR A 135 5.35 5.87 -5.68
C THR A 135 3.91 5.93 -6.15
N SER A 136 3.58 5.13 -7.17
CA SER A 136 2.23 4.98 -7.73
C SER A 136 1.72 3.60 -7.43
N THR A 137 0.58 3.49 -6.77
CA THR A 137 0.04 2.20 -6.31
C THR A 137 -1.42 2.05 -6.69
N THR A 138 -1.77 0.94 -7.33
CA THR A 138 -3.14 0.46 -7.37
C THR A 138 -3.42 -0.28 -6.06
N LEU A 139 -4.43 0.17 -5.34
CA LEU A 139 -4.85 -0.39 -4.06
C LEU A 139 -5.88 -1.51 -4.26
N HIS A 140 -5.72 -2.59 -3.51
CA HIS A 140 -6.62 -3.76 -3.55
C HIS A 140 -7.06 -4.15 -2.14
N ASP A 141 -8.23 -4.73 -2.05
CA ASP A 141 -8.65 -5.58 -0.94
C ASP A 141 -8.91 -7.01 -1.44
N GLU A 142 -9.40 -7.89 -0.59
CA GLU A 142 -9.68 -9.30 -0.89
C GLU A 142 -10.70 -9.51 -2.03
N HIS A 143 -11.41 -8.45 -2.44
CA HIS A 143 -12.42 -8.47 -3.52
C HIS A 143 -11.94 -7.80 -4.82
N GLY A 144 -10.67 -7.39 -4.87
CA GLY A 144 -10.06 -6.77 -6.04
C GLY A 144 -9.70 -5.30 -5.86
N PRO A 145 -9.52 -4.53 -6.94
CA PRO A 145 -9.05 -3.16 -6.85
C PRO A 145 -10.08 -2.24 -6.20
N VAL A 146 -9.61 -1.30 -5.38
CA VAL A 146 -10.43 -0.35 -4.61
C VAL A 146 -10.14 1.11 -4.93
N GLY A 147 -8.93 1.41 -5.43
CA GLY A 147 -8.51 2.78 -5.65
C GLY A 147 -7.05 2.90 -6.04
N ARG A 148 -6.52 4.11 -5.87
CA ARG A 148 -5.11 4.43 -6.12
C ARG A 148 -4.53 5.24 -4.98
N CYS A 149 -3.22 5.08 -4.78
CA CYS A 149 -2.42 5.87 -3.88
C CYS A 149 -1.21 6.42 -4.62
N GLU A 150 -0.95 7.71 -4.45
CA GLU A 150 0.24 8.39 -4.97
C GLU A 150 1.00 9.03 -3.80
N GLN A 151 2.33 8.88 -3.80
CA GLN A 151 3.19 9.43 -2.75
C GLN A 151 4.38 10.13 -3.40
N ILE A 152 4.55 11.43 -3.15
CA ILE A 152 5.76 12.15 -3.55
C ILE A 152 6.87 11.83 -2.55
N LEU A 153 8.04 11.49 -3.07
CA LEU A 153 9.20 11.10 -2.29
C LEU A 153 10.31 12.15 -2.40
N THR A 154 11.03 12.37 -1.30
CA THR A 154 12.37 12.98 -1.36
C THR A 154 13.41 11.87 -1.42
N VAL A 155 14.35 11.96 -2.37
CA VAL A 155 15.36 10.93 -2.59
C VAL A 155 16.74 11.50 -2.30
N ARG A 156 17.46 10.90 -1.35
CA ARG A 156 18.83 11.33 -0.98
C ARG A 156 19.65 10.17 -0.44
N ARG A 157 21.00 10.30 -0.52
CA ARG A 157 21.90 9.33 0.11
C ARG A 157 21.72 9.32 1.62
N MET A 158 21.90 8.13 2.21
CA MET A 158 22.11 8.03 3.66
C MET A 158 23.37 8.80 4.07
N PRO A 159 23.38 9.43 5.27
CA PRO A 159 24.55 10.13 5.79
C PRO A 159 25.79 9.24 5.91
#